data_644f2a9a69f3df57d8c8a6682bc2d803
#
_entry.id   644f2a9a69f3df57d8c8a6682bc2d803
#
_cell.length_a   1.000
_cell.length_b   1.000
_cell.length_c   1.000
_cell.angle_alpha   90.00
_cell.angle_beta   90.00
_cell.angle_gamma   90.00
#
_symmetry.space_group_name_H-M   'P 1'
#
loop_
_entity.id
_entity.type
_entity.pdbx_description
1 polymer ?
#
loop_
_entity_poly.entity_id
_entity_poly.type
_entity_poly.pdbx_seq_one_letter_code
_entity_poly.pdbx_strand_id
1 'polypeptide(L)'
;DGIPINVYRVKIKVDVKEDSAFKKDTLFSIKAEINKNSFVTGEKAEIKIFATKKSYITIFNFYEKNSSDIIFPNEFEKTGEISENGYLCYPNKGTSFELYWHKKKKESKEIFYIVALKEFVDFRKMLGEKTTIEEVNRVIADIDDKAEYMMGYVVRD
;
A
#
# COMPACT_ATOMS: atom_id res chain seq x y z
N ASP A 1 28.67 27.54 8.59
CA ASP A 1 28.55 27.13 7.19
C ASP A 1 27.32 26.24 7.07
N GLY A 2 26.19 26.87 6.63
CA GLY A 2 24.92 26.19 6.51
C GLY A 2 24.87 25.35 5.23
N ILE A 3 24.47 24.09 5.37
CA ILE A 3 24.18 23.20 4.23
C ILE A 3 22.89 23.70 3.55
N PRO A 4 22.89 24.02 2.26
CA PRO A 4 21.68 24.47 1.57
C PRO A 4 20.66 23.34 1.52
N ILE A 5 19.51 23.57 2.15
CA ILE A 5 18.34 22.66 2.03
C ILE A 5 17.65 22.98 0.71
N ASN A 6 17.78 22.08 -0.26
CA ASN A 6 17.00 22.18 -1.49
C ASN A 6 15.56 21.76 -1.23
N VAL A 7 14.67 22.74 -1.14
CA VAL A 7 13.22 22.52 -1.05
C VAL A 7 12.66 22.46 -2.46
N TYR A 8 12.26 21.27 -2.90
CA TYR A 8 11.55 21.10 -4.16
C TYR A 8 10.04 21.31 -3.95
N ARG A 9 9.50 22.35 -4.57
CA ARG A 9 8.06 22.58 -4.61
C ARG A 9 7.50 21.98 -5.90
N VAL A 10 6.83 20.82 -5.79
CA VAL A 10 6.12 20.23 -6.93
C VAL A 10 4.74 20.86 -7.03
N LYS A 11 4.46 21.59 -8.11
CA LYS A 11 3.10 22.04 -8.47
C LYS A 11 2.49 20.96 -9.37
N ILE A 12 1.55 20.21 -8.87
CA ILE A 12 0.73 19.31 -9.67
C ILE A 12 -0.49 20.09 -10.15
N LYS A 13 -0.57 20.36 -11.46
CA LYS A 13 -1.81 20.80 -12.11
C LYS A 13 -2.59 19.55 -12.48
N VAL A 14 -3.69 19.31 -11.78
CA VAL A 14 -4.65 18.27 -12.17
C VAL A 14 -5.75 18.96 -12.97
N ASP A 15 -5.78 18.71 -14.28
CA ASP A 15 -6.94 19.06 -15.10
C ASP A 15 -8.00 17.97 -14.88
N VAL A 16 -8.97 18.25 -14.02
CA VAL A 16 -10.15 17.39 -13.85
C VAL A 16 -11.06 17.63 -15.04
N LYS A 17 -11.02 16.77 -16.04
CA LYS A 17 -12.09 16.67 -17.04
C LYS A 17 -13.21 15.83 -16.42
N GLU A 18 -14.36 16.46 -16.20
CA GLU A 18 -15.60 15.73 -15.95
C GLU A 18 -15.94 14.93 -17.23
N ASP A 19 -15.64 13.66 -17.23
CA ASP A 19 -16.13 12.74 -18.25
C ASP A 19 -17.47 12.19 -17.77
N SER A 20 -18.56 12.75 -18.30
CA SER A 20 -19.94 12.46 -17.90
C SER A 20 -20.40 11.02 -18.26
N ALA A 21 -19.54 10.20 -18.85
CA ALA A 21 -19.84 8.82 -19.24
C ALA A 21 -19.53 7.78 -18.15
N PHE A 22 -18.68 8.09 -17.17
CA PHE A 22 -18.38 7.20 -16.05
C PHE A 22 -19.08 7.71 -14.79
N LYS A 23 -20.19 7.09 -14.43
CA LYS A 23 -20.62 7.07 -13.02
C LYS A 23 -19.55 6.27 -12.25
N LYS A 24 -18.42 6.92 -11.95
CA LYS A 24 -17.45 6.42 -10.99
C LYS A 24 -18.27 6.10 -9.75
N ASP A 25 -18.22 4.87 -9.27
CA ASP A 25 -18.83 4.52 -7.99
C ASP A 25 -18.11 5.33 -6.92
N THR A 26 -18.53 6.60 -6.80
CA THR A 26 -17.91 7.63 -5.95
C THR A 26 -17.88 7.23 -4.48
N LEU A 27 -18.53 6.10 -4.16
CA LEU A 27 -18.60 5.52 -2.84
C LEU A 27 -17.55 4.41 -2.60
N PHE A 28 -16.82 3.94 -3.64
CA PHE A 28 -15.77 2.94 -3.42
C PHE A 28 -14.48 3.64 -2.97
N SER A 29 -14.22 3.56 -1.69
CA SER A 29 -13.01 4.11 -1.09
C SER A 29 -12.47 3.22 0.03
N ILE A 30 -11.18 3.36 0.30
CA ILE A 30 -10.51 2.75 1.45
C ILE A 30 -9.81 3.82 2.28
N LYS A 31 -9.64 3.53 3.55
CA LYS A 31 -8.76 4.25 4.48
C LYS A 31 -7.92 3.24 5.22
N ALA A 32 -6.69 3.59 5.52
CA ALA A 32 -5.82 2.73 6.31
C ALA A 32 -5.10 3.53 7.39
N GLU A 33 -4.82 2.86 8.49
CA GLU A 33 -4.06 3.37 9.62
C GLU A 33 -3.00 2.34 9.99
N ILE A 34 -1.83 2.82 10.40
CA ILE A 34 -0.75 2.01 10.94
C ILE A 34 -0.52 2.41 12.39
N ASN A 35 -0.20 1.45 13.24
CA ASN A 35 0.00 1.69 14.67
C ASN A 35 1.13 2.70 14.99
N LYS A 36 2.13 2.84 14.11
CA LYS A 36 3.21 3.83 14.19
C LYS A 36 3.65 4.23 12.79
N ASN A 37 4.29 5.39 12.65
CA ASN A 37 4.92 5.84 11.41
C ASN A 37 6.48 5.74 11.44
N SER A 38 7.05 5.34 12.58
CA SER A 38 8.47 5.09 12.74
C SER A 38 8.71 3.87 13.63
N PHE A 39 9.50 2.95 13.12
CA PHE A 39 9.80 1.67 13.74
C PHE A 39 11.30 1.50 13.95
N VAL A 40 11.65 0.74 14.98
CA VAL A 40 12.97 0.13 15.12
C VAL A 40 12.94 -1.25 14.51
N THR A 41 14.06 -1.72 13.94
CA THR A 41 14.15 -3.05 13.32
C THR A 41 13.66 -4.14 14.28
N GLY A 42 12.80 -5.05 13.78
CA GLY A 42 12.15 -6.09 14.58
C GLY A 42 10.87 -5.65 15.31
N GLU A 43 10.50 -4.36 15.26
CA GLU A 43 9.20 -3.93 15.81
C GLU A 43 8.02 -4.40 14.98
N LYS A 44 6.92 -4.67 15.66
CA LYS A 44 5.68 -5.16 15.06
C LYS A 44 4.86 -4.00 14.49
N ALA A 45 4.45 -4.16 13.24
CA ALA A 45 3.51 -3.29 12.57
C ALA A 45 2.10 -3.90 12.55
N GLU A 46 1.10 -3.06 12.73
CA GLU A 46 -0.31 -3.40 12.61
C GLU A 46 -0.98 -2.39 11.68
N ILE A 47 -1.63 -2.88 10.64
CA ILE A 47 -2.34 -2.07 9.65
C ILE A 47 -3.81 -2.36 9.78
N LYS A 48 -4.63 -1.33 9.96
CA LYS A 48 -6.09 -1.43 9.98
C LYS A 48 -6.63 -0.75 8.73
N ILE A 49 -7.42 -1.49 7.94
CA ILE A 49 -7.97 -1.03 6.66
C ILE A 49 -9.49 -1.04 6.78
N PHE A 50 -10.11 0.05 6.36
CA PHE A 50 -11.55 0.19 6.22
C PHE A 50 -11.89 0.30 4.74
N ALA A 51 -12.96 -0.38 4.29
CA ALA A 51 -13.46 -0.27 2.93
C ALA A 51 -14.96 0.03 2.93
N THR A 52 -15.39 0.95 2.07
CA THR A 52 -16.81 1.33 1.93
C THR A 52 -17.62 0.30 1.14
N LYS A 53 -16.96 -0.54 0.35
CA LYS A 53 -17.58 -1.60 -0.46
C LYS A 53 -16.92 -2.94 -0.16
N LYS A 54 -17.68 -4.03 -0.37
CA LYS A 54 -17.09 -5.37 -0.38
C LYS A 54 -15.92 -5.39 -1.36
N SER A 55 -14.76 -5.83 -0.88
CA SER A 55 -13.53 -5.80 -1.68
C SER A 55 -12.49 -6.80 -1.19
N TYR A 56 -11.49 -7.02 -2.03
CA TYR A 56 -10.31 -7.83 -1.76
C TYR A 56 -9.09 -6.92 -1.67
N ILE A 57 -8.36 -7.02 -0.57
CA ILE A 57 -7.20 -6.16 -0.27
C ILE A 57 -5.91 -6.84 -0.68
N THR A 58 -5.04 -6.07 -1.31
CA THR A 58 -3.62 -6.42 -1.48
C THR A 58 -2.78 -5.29 -0.90
N ILE A 59 -1.74 -5.65 -0.13
CA ILE A 59 -0.77 -4.70 0.43
C ILE A 59 0.57 -4.97 -0.21
N PHE A 60 1.09 -3.97 -0.92
CA PHE A 60 2.45 -3.95 -1.43
C PHE A 60 3.31 -3.14 -0.47
N ASN A 61 4.55 -3.54 -0.29
CA ASN A 61 5.58 -2.74 0.36
C ASN A 61 6.53 -2.20 -0.71
N PHE A 62 6.61 -0.89 -0.85
CA PHE A 62 7.54 -0.20 -1.74
C PHE A 62 8.75 0.25 -0.93
N TYR A 63 9.91 -0.22 -1.30
CA TYR A 63 11.17 0.11 -0.64
C TYR A 63 12.30 0.26 -1.65
N GLU A 64 13.36 0.97 -1.26
CA GLU A 64 14.49 1.31 -2.13
C GLU A 64 14.08 1.95 -3.48
N LYS A 65 15.01 1.92 -4.46
CA LYS A 65 14.85 2.66 -5.73
C LYS A 65 13.94 1.97 -6.77
N ASN A 66 12.93 1.32 -6.50
CA ASN A 66 12.03 0.63 -7.44
C ASN A 66 11.81 -0.85 -7.07
N SER A 67 11.88 -1.18 -5.79
CA SER A 67 11.62 -2.54 -5.32
C SER A 67 10.26 -2.61 -4.65
N SER A 68 9.55 -3.71 -4.87
CA SER A 68 8.25 -3.98 -4.28
C SER A 68 8.11 -5.44 -3.90
N ASP A 69 7.54 -5.68 -2.74
CA ASP A 69 7.10 -7.00 -2.29
C ASP A 69 5.59 -6.99 -2.02
N ILE A 70 4.92 -8.12 -2.27
CA ILE A 70 3.55 -8.32 -1.85
C ILE A 70 3.59 -8.91 -0.43
N ILE A 71 3.18 -8.13 0.57
CA ILE A 71 3.17 -8.59 1.96
C ILE A 71 1.84 -9.24 2.35
N PHE A 72 0.76 -8.88 1.67
CA PHE A 72 -0.58 -9.43 1.90
C PHE A 72 -1.39 -9.46 0.58
N PRO A 73 -2.13 -10.53 0.25
CA PRO A 73 -2.19 -11.83 0.93
C PRO A 73 -0.85 -12.58 0.92
N ASN A 74 -0.67 -13.52 1.85
CA ASN A 74 0.52 -14.34 1.96
C ASN A 74 0.16 -15.82 2.27
N GLU A 75 1.15 -16.66 2.53
CA GLU A 75 0.95 -18.09 2.78
C GLU A 75 0.14 -18.39 4.07
N PHE A 76 0.16 -17.47 5.03
CA PHE A 76 -0.55 -17.60 6.31
C PHE A 76 -1.96 -17.00 6.26
N GLU A 77 -2.12 -15.90 5.50
CA GLU A 77 -3.36 -15.13 5.35
C GLU A 77 -3.70 -15.00 3.87
N LYS A 78 -4.46 -15.98 3.35
CA LYS A 78 -4.68 -16.16 1.91
C LYS A 78 -5.73 -15.25 1.29
N THR A 79 -6.62 -14.68 2.10
CA THR A 79 -7.72 -13.85 1.61
C THR A 79 -7.81 -12.54 2.37
N GLY A 80 -7.80 -11.45 1.61
CA GLY A 80 -8.00 -10.09 2.12
C GLY A 80 -9.42 -9.58 1.90
N GLU A 81 -10.43 -10.43 2.04
CA GLU A 81 -11.81 -10.01 1.83
C GLU A 81 -12.28 -9.09 2.96
N ILE A 82 -12.84 -7.94 2.59
CA ILE A 82 -13.54 -7.01 3.49
C ILE A 82 -15.00 -6.93 3.06
N SER A 83 -15.91 -7.05 4.01
CA SER A 83 -17.33 -6.79 3.78
C SER A 83 -17.59 -5.29 3.54
N GLU A 84 -18.72 -4.95 2.94
CA GLU A 84 -19.14 -3.56 2.79
C GLU A 84 -19.18 -2.85 4.16
N ASN A 85 -18.57 -1.65 4.23
CA ASN A 85 -18.38 -0.87 5.46
C ASN A 85 -17.65 -1.64 6.58
N GLY A 86 -16.78 -2.57 6.19
CA GLY A 86 -16.04 -3.44 7.10
C GLY A 86 -14.59 -3.03 7.29
N TYR A 87 -13.91 -3.82 8.12
CA TYR A 87 -12.49 -3.65 8.46
C TYR A 87 -11.70 -4.93 8.26
N LEU A 88 -10.45 -4.76 7.88
CA LEU A 88 -9.40 -5.77 7.93
C LEU A 88 -8.30 -5.28 8.86
N CYS A 89 -7.80 -6.14 9.75
CA CYS A 89 -6.58 -5.88 10.51
C CYS A 89 -5.50 -6.84 10.00
N TYR A 90 -4.36 -6.30 9.61
CA TYR A 90 -3.20 -7.07 9.20
C TYR A 90 -2.02 -6.76 10.15
N PRO A 91 -1.35 -7.77 10.69
CA PRO A 91 -1.68 -9.21 10.62
C PRO A 91 -2.92 -9.56 11.45
N ASN A 92 -3.54 -10.70 11.17
CA ASN A 92 -4.65 -11.24 11.95
C ASN A 92 -4.22 -11.58 13.39
N LYS A 93 -5.19 -11.68 14.29
CA LYS A 93 -4.95 -12.08 15.67
C LYS A 93 -4.21 -13.42 15.72
N GLY A 94 -3.07 -13.42 16.42
CA GLY A 94 -2.23 -14.62 16.59
C GLY A 94 -1.04 -14.70 15.64
N THR A 95 -0.96 -13.82 14.64
CA THR A 95 0.22 -13.64 13.79
C THR A 95 0.92 -12.32 14.09
N SER A 96 2.14 -12.15 13.64
CA SER A 96 2.87 -10.88 13.77
C SER A 96 3.55 -10.54 12.45
N PHE A 97 3.58 -9.25 12.15
CA PHE A 97 4.31 -8.70 11.02
C PHE A 97 5.39 -7.76 11.57
N GLU A 98 6.65 -8.15 11.39
CA GLU A 98 7.82 -7.42 11.89
C GLU A 98 8.51 -6.72 10.74
N LEU A 99 8.90 -5.46 10.96
CA LEU A 99 9.62 -4.65 10.00
C LEU A 99 11.12 -4.74 10.25
N TYR A 100 11.86 -5.00 9.19
CA TYR A 100 13.32 -5.10 9.25
C TYR A 100 13.97 -4.05 8.37
N TRP A 101 14.97 -3.41 8.95
CA TRP A 101 15.78 -2.42 8.26
C TRP A 101 16.73 -3.06 7.24
N HIS A 102 16.75 -2.51 6.03
CA HIS A 102 17.66 -2.95 4.98
C HIS A 102 19.01 -2.22 5.08
N LYS A 103 20.04 -2.93 5.43
CA LYS A 103 21.37 -2.57 5.97
C LYS A 103 22.26 -1.55 5.24
N LYS A 104 21.79 -0.64 4.40
CA LYS A 104 22.69 0.28 3.68
C LYS A 104 22.63 1.75 4.13
N LYS A 105 21.71 2.13 4.99
CA LYS A 105 21.50 3.50 5.45
C LYS A 105 21.10 3.50 6.93
N LYS A 106 21.19 4.65 7.59
CA LYS A 106 20.75 4.82 9.00
C LYS A 106 19.23 4.64 9.17
N GLU A 107 18.47 4.84 8.11
CA GLU A 107 17.03 4.65 8.08
C GLU A 107 16.56 4.21 6.67
N SER A 108 15.50 3.44 6.60
CA SER A 108 14.76 3.09 5.39
C SER A 108 13.43 3.83 5.39
N LYS A 109 13.12 4.53 4.30
CA LYS A 109 11.80 5.15 4.07
C LYS A 109 11.04 4.26 3.10
N GLU A 110 9.89 3.79 3.55
CA GLU A 110 9.10 2.80 2.84
C GLU A 110 7.66 3.25 2.74
N ILE A 111 6.91 2.64 1.84
CA ILE A 111 5.51 2.96 1.59
C ILE A 111 4.71 1.65 1.54
N PHE A 112 3.67 1.56 2.35
CA PHE A 112 2.60 0.60 2.10
C PHE A 112 1.66 1.16 1.06
N TYR A 113 1.57 0.46 -0.06
CA TYR A 113 0.59 0.73 -1.10
C TYR A 113 -0.52 -0.32 -1.02
N ILE A 114 -1.70 0.13 -0.68
CA ILE A 114 -2.87 -0.72 -0.40
C ILE A 114 -3.85 -0.56 -1.55
N VAL A 115 -4.23 -1.66 -2.14
CA VAL A 115 -5.17 -1.73 -3.25
C VAL A 115 -6.37 -2.57 -2.85
N ALA A 116 -7.56 -2.03 -3.03
CA ALA A 116 -8.82 -2.73 -2.87
C ALA A 116 -9.49 -2.92 -4.23
N LEU A 117 -9.88 -4.13 -4.55
CA LEU A 117 -10.56 -4.49 -5.79
C LEU A 117 -11.91 -5.15 -5.47
N LYS A 118 -12.92 -4.96 -6.33
CA LYS A 118 -14.22 -5.63 -6.19
C LYS A 118 -14.14 -7.14 -6.43
N GLU A 119 -13.17 -7.58 -7.22
CA GLU A 119 -12.91 -8.98 -7.52
C GLU A 119 -11.51 -9.37 -7.04
N PHE A 120 -11.35 -10.63 -6.66
CA PHE A 120 -10.04 -11.14 -6.25
C PHE A 120 -9.09 -11.23 -7.45
N VAL A 121 -7.92 -10.64 -7.29
CA VAL A 121 -6.81 -10.72 -8.25
C VAL A 121 -5.59 -11.29 -7.53
N ASP A 122 -5.04 -12.38 -8.06
CA ASP A 122 -3.79 -12.96 -7.57
C ASP A 122 -2.59 -12.24 -8.18
N PHE A 123 -2.21 -11.12 -7.57
CA PHE A 123 -1.06 -10.33 -8.01
C PHE A 123 0.26 -11.10 -7.90
N ARG A 124 0.38 -12.03 -6.95
CA ARG A 124 1.59 -12.85 -6.79
C ARG A 124 1.80 -13.76 -7.99
N LYS A 125 0.72 -14.34 -8.51
CA LYS A 125 0.77 -15.14 -9.74
C LYS A 125 1.07 -14.29 -10.98
N MET A 126 0.60 -13.05 -11.02
CA MET A 126 0.81 -12.14 -12.16
C MET A 126 2.18 -11.50 -12.19
N LEU A 127 2.69 -11.08 -11.03
CA LEU A 127 3.90 -10.26 -10.89
C LEU A 127 5.09 -11.03 -10.34
N GLY A 128 4.86 -12.22 -9.75
CA GLY A 128 5.87 -12.96 -9.00
C GLY A 128 6.04 -12.43 -7.57
N GLU A 129 6.99 -13.00 -6.83
CA GLU A 129 7.24 -12.62 -5.44
C GLU A 129 7.99 -11.29 -5.31
N LYS A 130 8.89 -11.02 -6.27
CA LYS A 130 9.67 -9.80 -6.34
C LYS A 130 9.33 -9.07 -7.62
N THR A 131 8.94 -7.84 -7.49
CA THR A 131 8.53 -7.00 -8.61
C THR A 131 9.07 -5.59 -8.45
N THR A 132 8.88 -4.75 -9.45
CA THR A 132 9.22 -3.34 -9.39
C THR A 132 7.99 -2.49 -9.13
N ILE A 133 8.19 -1.29 -8.57
CA ILE A 133 7.11 -0.32 -8.37
C ILE A 133 6.45 0.03 -9.72
N GLU A 134 7.24 0.12 -10.79
CA GLU A 134 6.73 0.40 -12.15
C GLU A 134 5.81 -0.70 -12.66
N GLU A 135 6.17 -1.97 -12.45
CA GLU A 135 5.33 -3.11 -12.85
C GLU A 135 4.02 -3.14 -12.06
N VAL A 136 4.08 -2.93 -10.76
CA VAL A 136 2.88 -2.82 -9.91
C VAL A 136 1.97 -1.70 -10.43
N ASN A 137 2.51 -0.50 -10.61
CA ASN A 137 1.74 0.66 -11.06
C ASN A 137 1.12 0.42 -12.44
N ARG A 138 1.85 -0.22 -13.37
CA ARG A 138 1.33 -0.55 -14.70
C ARG A 138 0.13 -1.49 -14.62
N VAL A 139 0.25 -2.58 -13.86
CA VAL A 139 -0.84 -3.56 -13.70
C VAL A 139 -2.04 -2.94 -13.01
N ILE A 140 -1.83 -2.15 -11.95
CA ILE A 140 -2.92 -1.50 -11.22
C ILE A 140 -3.62 -0.43 -12.07
N ALA A 141 -2.88 0.31 -12.92
CA ALA A 141 -3.44 1.35 -13.77
C ALA A 141 -4.53 0.81 -14.72
N ASP A 142 -4.38 -0.42 -15.18
CA ASP A 142 -5.32 -1.07 -16.12
C ASP A 142 -6.61 -1.59 -15.46
N ILE A 143 -6.74 -1.46 -14.13
CA ILE A 143 -7.92 -1.90 -13.39
C ILE A 143 -8.84 -0.71 -13.12
N ASP A 144 -10.06 -0.75 -13.63
CA ASP A 144 -11.01 0.38 -13.53
C ASP A 144 -11.64 0.50 -12.13
N ASP A 145 -12.16 -0.59 -11.59
CA ASP A 145 -12.90 -0.63 -10.31
C ASP A 145 -11.97 -0.92 -9.13
N LYS A 146 -11.24 0.10 -8.69
CA LYS A 146 -10.30 0.00 -7.57
C LYS A 146 -10.42 1.17 -6.61
N ALA A 147 -9.97 0.95 -5.39
CA ALA A 147 -9.65 2.00 -4.43
C ALA A 147 -8.22 1.81 -3.94
N GLU A 148 -7.49 2.91 -3.77
CA GLU A 148 -6.06 2.91 -3.50
C GLU A 148 -5.74 3.79 -2.29
N TYR A 149 -4.77 3.39 -1.49
CA TYR A 149 -4.27 4.17 -0.35
C TYR A 149 -2.77 3.96 -0.18
N MET A 150 -2.04 5.03 0.07
CA MET A 150 -0.60 4.98 0.34
C MET A 150 -0.30 5.59 1.70
N MET A 151 0.57 4.94 2.46
CA MET A 151 1.09 5.50 3.71
C MET A 151 2.58 5.21 3.86
N GLY A 152 3.32 6.30 4.12
CA GLY A 152 4.76 6.22 4.36
C GLY A 152 5.08 5.89 5.80
N TYR A 153 6.17 5.15 5.98
CA TYR A 153 6.74 4.86 7.29
C TYR A 153 8.28 4.81 7.22
N VAL A 154 8.92 4.78 8.37
CA VAL A 154 10.38 4.74 8.50
C VAL A 154 10.79 3.58 9.38
N VAL A 155 11.79 2.83 8.95
CA VAL A 155 12.45 1.80 9.77
C VAL A 155 13.87 2.23 10.06
N ARG A 156 14.29 2.15 11.32
CA ARG A 156 15.63 2.49 11.83
C ARG A 156 16.30 1.28 12.45
N ASP A 157 17.63 1.37 12.53
CA ASP A 157 18.42 0.37 13.25
C ASP A 157 18.17 0.45 14.76
#